data_3100c66e7db46beab5e0c2e2f850b178
#
_entry.id   3100c66e7db46beab5e0c2e2f850b178
#
_cell.length_a   1.000
_cell.length_b   1.000
_cell.length_c   1.000
_cell.angle_alpha   90.00
_cell.angle_beta   90.00
_cell.angle_gamma   90.00
#
_symmetry.space_group_name_H-M   'P 1'
#
loop_
_entity.id
_entity.type
_entity.pdbx_description
1 polymer ?
#
loop_
_entity_poly.entity_id
_entity_poly.type
_entity_poly.pdbx_seq_one_letter_code
_entity_poly.pdbx_strand_id
1 'polypeptide(L)'
;MPVFISYRANDREVALKIAKKLQLNNIDFYLDVIDEESINNTSNITEVITKNIKRCTHLIAIISPNTKGSWWVPFEIGEASIINRRICSFAYNTNEYSLTRVNMHIFKSFLPEYLHKWPVLLNEKDVENFIFQYKQDNRNNVLLDSINRDSNLFGTLTKKGADEFHNNLKAML
;
A
#
# COMPACT_ATOMS: atom_id res chain seq x y z
N MET A 1 2.05 9.23 10.55
CA MET A 1 2.01 7.76 10.27
C MET A 1 2.44 7.54 8.82
N PRO A 2 3.58 6.94 8.53
CA PRO A 2 4.07 6.84 7.15
C PRO A 2 3.29 5.82 6.30
N VAL A 3 3.30 6.05 4.99
CA VAL A 3 2.80 5.13 3.96
C VAL A 3 3.98 4.37 3.36
N PHE A 4 3.91 3.05 3.32
CA PHE A 4 4.88 2.22 2.60
C PHE A 4 4.46 2.12 1.13
N ILE A 5 5.34 2.43 0.20
CA ILE A 5 5.12 2.29 -1.24
C ILE A 5 5.95 1.12 -1.74
N SER A 6 5.26 0.02 -2.05
CA SER A 6 5.82 -1.22 -2.61
C SER A 6 5.79 -1.16 -4.13
N TYR A 7 6.92 -1.40 -4.81
CA TYR A 7 7.00 -1.37 -6.27
C TYR A 7 8.21 -2.13 -6.81
N ARG A 8 8.19 -2.48 -8.10
CA ARG A 8 9.38 -2.95 -8.82
C ARG A 8 10.19 -1.78 -9.35
N ALA A 9 11.51 -1.97 -9.51
CA ALA A 9 12.43 -0.97 -10.05
C ALA A 9 11.92 -0.32 -11.35
N ASN A 10 11.35 -1.12 -12.25
CA ASN A 10 10.77 -0.63 -13.51
C ASN A 10 9.54 0.28 -13.34
N ASP A 11 8.93 0.28 -12.15
CA ASP A 11 7.74 1.08 -11.82
C ASP A 11 8.10 2.34 -11.00
N ARG A 12 9.40 2.63 -10.85
CA ARG A 12 9.91 3.72 -10.01
C ARG A 12 9.33 5.08 -10.36
N GLU A 13 9.14 5.38 -11.64
CA GLU A 13 8.57 6.67 -12.07
C GLU A 13 7.15 6.87 -11.50
N VAL A 14 6.33 5.84 -11.55
CA VAL A 14 4.96 5.88 -10.99
C VAL A 14 5.01 5.97 -9.47
N ALA A 15 5.90 5.23 -8.81
CA ALA A 15 6.11 5.32 -7.36
C ALA A 15 6.48 6.74 -6.93
N LEU A 16 7.38 7.40 -7.64
CA LEU A 16 7.78 8.78 -7.38
C LEU A 16 6.64 9.79 -7.60
N LYS A 17 5.78 9.59 -8.61
CA LYS A 17 4.58 10.42 -8.80
C LYS A 17 3.61 10.32 -7.62
N ILE A 18 3.37 9.11 -7.12
CA ILE A 18 2.53 8.90 -5.94
C ILE A 18 3.20 9.52 -4.70
N ALA A 19 4.48 9.25 -4.47
CA ALA A 19 5.24 9.80 -3.36
C ALA A 19 5.20 11.34 -3.33
N LYS A 20 5.34 12.00 -4.50
CA LYS A 20 5.21 13.45 -4.61
C LYS A 20 3.82 13.94 -4.21
N LYS A 21 2.74 13.24 -4.60
CA LYS A 21 1.38 13.59 -4.17
C LYS A 21 1.20 13.45 -2.66
N LEU A 22 1.76 12.40 -2.04
CA LEU A 22 1.76 12.23 -0.58
C LEU A 22 2.51 13.37 0.11
N GLN A 23 3.71 13.72 -0.38
CA GLN A 23 4.53 14.80 0.15
C GLN A 23 3.81 16.15 0.10
N LEU A 24 3.16 16.48 -1.02
CA LEU A 24 2.37 17.72 -1.18
C LEU A 24 1.18 17.79 -0.20
N ASN A 25 0.75 16.66 0.35
CA ASN A 25 -0.30 16.55 1.34
C ASN A 25 0.21 16.36 2.79
N ASN A 26 1.51 16.57 3.03
CA ASN A 26 2.19 16.39 4.32
C ASN A 26 2.03 14.97 4.88
N ILE A 27 2.09 13.97 4.01
CA ILE A 27 2.04 12.56 4.37
C ILE A 27 3.44 11.96 4.22
N ASP A 28 4.00 11.47 5.33
CA ASP A 28 5.28 10.77 5.31
C ASP A 28 5.15 9.43 4.58
N PHE A 29 6.19 9.05 3.86
CA PHE A 29 6.22 7.80 3.15
C PHE A 29 7.60 7.14 3.20
N TYR A 30 7.61 5.85 2.98
CA TYR A 30 8.80 5.04 2.74
C TYR A 30 8.69 4.43 1.33
N LEU A 31 9.71 4.68 0.51
CA LEU A 31 9.87 4.05 -0.80
C LEU A 31 10.78 2.84 -0.63
N ASP A 32 10.26 1.65 -0.91
CA ASP A 32 11.10 0.47 -0.94
C ASP A 32 11.77 0.34 -2.31
N VAL A 33 13.10 0.53 -2.31
CA VAL A 33 13.94 0.37 -3.50
C VAL A 33 14.71 -0.92 -3.33
N ILE A 34 14.05 -2.06 -3.59
CA ILE A 34 14.78 -3.31 -3.75
C ILE A 34 15.10 -3.46 -5.23
N ASP A 35 16.21 -2.85 -5.64
CA ASP A 35 16.86 -3.21 -6.88
C ASP A 35 17.54 -4.57 -6.70
N GLU A 36 17.48 -5.43 -7.73
CA GLU A 36 18.17 -6.72 -7.73
C GLU A 36 19.67 -6.59 -7.40
N GLU A 37 20.27 -5.42 -7.65
CA GLU A 37 21.65 -5.08 -7.28
C GLU A 37 21.84 -4.88 -5.76
N SER A 38 20.81 -4.42 -5.05
CA SER A 38 20.86 -4.24 -3.59
C SER A 38 20.80 -5.56 -2.82
N ILE A 39 20.27 -6.62 -3.44
CA ILE A 39 20.14 -7.96 -2.86
C ILE A 39 21.53 -8.58 -2.60
N ASN A 40 22.51 -8.26 -3.42
CA ASN A 40 23.86 -8.84 -3.29
C ASN A 40 24.68 -8.32 -2.11
N ASN A 41 24.25 -7.25 -1.43
CA ASN A 41 25.00 -6.58 -0.39
C ASN A 41 24.38 -6.63 1.02
N THR A 42 23.19 -7.19 1.21
CA THR A 42 22.54 -7.25 2.54
C THR A 42 22.14 -8.67 2.92
N SER A 43 22.82 -9.22 3.90
CA SER A 43 22.56 -10.56 4.46
C SER A 43 21.18 -10.71 5.13
N ASN A 44 20.34 -9.63 5.17
CA ASN A 44 19.06 -9.67 5.86
C ASN A 44 18.01 -8.68 5.28
N ILE A 45 17.82 -8.73 3.96
CA ILE A 45 16.88 -7.81 3.26
C ILE A 45 15.43 -7.96 3.78
N THR A 46 14.99 -9.17 4.09
CA THR A 46 13.64 -9.42 4.62
C THR A 46 13.40 -8.76 5.96
N GLU A 47 14.42 -8.73 6.84
CA GLU A 47 14.33 -8.04 8.13
C GLU A 47 14.20 -6.54 7.98
N VAL A 48 14.95 -5.95 7.05
CA VAL A 48 14.87 -4.50 6.74
C VAL A 48 13.48 -4.13 6.23
N ILE A 49 12.95 -4.90 5.28
CA ILE A 49 11.59 -4.71 4.73
C ILE A 49 10.56 -4.82 5.85
N THR A 50 10.57 -5.92 6.60
CA THR A 50 9.63 -6.17 7.70
C THR A 50 9.67 -5.04 8.73
N LYS A 51 10.87 -4.54 9.08
CA LYS A 51 11.02 -3.42 10.02
C LYS A 51 10.38 -2.13 9.47
N ASN A 52 10.54 -1.84 8.18
CA ASN A 52 9.97 -0.65 7.57
C ASN A 52 8.44 -0.77 7.43
N ILE A 53 7.92 -1.92 7.04
CA ILE A 53 6.47 -2.17 7.01
C ILE A 53 5.86 -2.02 8.42
N LYS A 54 6.53 -2.50 9.46
CA LYS A 54 6.09 -2.32 10.86
C LYS A 54 6.00 -0.87 11.30
N ARG A 55 6.82 0.02 10.75
CA ARG A 55 6.80 1.46 11.04
C ARG A 55 5.70 2.21 10.28
N CYS A 56 5.20 1.64 9.19
CA CYS A 56 4.15 2.21 8.37
C CYS A 56 2.77 1.75 8.83
N THR A 57 1.74 2.56 8.63
CA THR A 57 0.35 2.22 8.95
C THR A 57 -0.44 1.85 7.70
N HIS A 58 -0.01 2.35 6.56
CA HIS A 58 -0.63 2.14 5.26
C HIS A 58 0.39 1.56 4.29
N LEU A 59 -0.09 0.79 3.31
CA LEU A 59 0.69 0.27 2.19
C LEU A 59 -0.03 0.55 0.88
N ILE A 60 0.70 1.11 -0.09
CA ILE A 60 0.29 1.21 -1.50
C ILE A 60 1.19 0.30 -2.31
N ALA A 61 0.64 -0.77 -2.90
CA ALA A 61 1.37 -1.63 -3.82
C ALA A 61 1.15 -1.15 -5.26
N ILE A 62 2.22 -0.88 -5.99
CA ILE A 62 2.15 -0.54 -7.41
C ILE A 62 2.13 -1.82 -8.21
N ILE A 63 1.08 -1.99 -9.00
CA ILE A 63 0.80 -3.18 -9.77
C ILE A 63 0.74 -2.83 -11.26
N SER A 64 1.60 -3.47 -12.01
CA SER A 64 1.73 -3.31 -13.46
C SER A 64 2.08 -4.64 -14.11
N PRO A 65 2.20 -4.72 -15.45
CA PRO A 65 2.77 -5.89 -16.11
C PRO A 65 4.15 -6.28 -15.57
N ASN A 66 4.94 -5.31 -15.06
CA ASN A 66 6.25 -5.57 -14.46
C ASN A 66 6.14 -6.35 -13.15
N THR A 67 5.02 -6.28 -12.45
CA THR A 67 4.80 -7.01 -11.18
C THR A 67 4.71 -8.51 -11.38
N LYS A 68 4.35 -8.97 -12.60
CA LYS A 68 4.29 -10.39 -12.93
C LYS A 68 5.67 -11.03 -12.73
N GLY A 69 5.73 -12.06 -11.88
CA GLY A 69 6.99 -12.71 -11.50
C GLY A 69 7.78 -12.00 -10.41
N SER A 70 7.26 -10.92 -9.81
CA SER A 70 7.85 -10.35 -8.61
C SER A 70 7.60 -11.25 -7.40
N TRP A 71 8.64 -11.52 -6.62
CA TRP A 71 8.53 -12.18 -5.32
C TRP A 71 8.31 -11.18 -4.18
N TRP A 72 8.80 -9.95 -4.33
CA TRP A 72 8.82 -8.96 -3.27
C TRP A 72 7.46 -8.29 -3.04
N VAL A 73 6.81 -7.79 -4.08
CA VAL A 73 5.52 -7.09 -3.91
C VAL A 73 4.47 -7.99 -3.23
N PRO A 74 4.26 -9.26 -3.62
CA PRO A 74 3.37 -10.16 -2.88
C PRO A 74 3.81 -10.44 -1.44
N PHE A 75 5.13 -10.55 -1.19
CA PHE A 75 5.68 -10.74 0.15
C PHE A 75 5.35 -9.54 1.06
N GLU A 76 5.60 -8.32 0.60
CA GLU A 76 5.34 -7.08 1.34
C GLU A 76 3.85 -6.90 1.65
N ILE A 77 2.97 -7.21 0.69
CA ILE A 77 1.52 -7.21 0.91
C ILE A 77 1.15 -8.25 1.98
N GLY A 78 1.74 -9.44 1.94
CA GLY A 78 1.55 -10.50 2.94
C GLY A 78 1.95 -10.04 4.34
N GLU A 79 3.15 -9.48 4.49
CA GLU A 79 3.65 -8.94 5.75
C GLU A 79 2.73 -7.83 6.31
N ALA A 80 2.32 -6.89 5.46
CA ALA A 80 1.41 -5.83 5.83
C ALA A 80 0.03 -6.35 6.29
N SER A 81 -0.46 -7.43 5.63
CA SER A 81 -1.74 -8.06 5.96
C SER A 81 -1.73 -8.71 7.35
N ILE A 82 -0.66 -9.41 7.70
CA ILE A 82 -0.51 -10.10 9.00
C ILE A 82 -0.64 -9.11 10.17
N ILE A 83 -0.12 -7.89 10.00
CA ILE A 83 -0.12 -6.85 11.03
C ILE A 83 -1.24 -5.81 10.84
N ASN A 84 -2.28 -6.16 10.09
CA ASN A 84 -3.48 -5.33 9.87
C ASN A 84 -3.19 -3.92 9.35
N ARG A 85 -2.27 -3.78 8.39
CA ARG A 85 -2.04 -2.49 7.72
C ARG A 85 -3.20 -2.16 6.76
N ARG A 86 -3.40 -0.86 6.50
CA ARG A 86 -4.35 -0.35 5.51
C ARG A 86 -3.72 -0.52 4.14
N ILE A 87 -4.19 -1.50 3.38
CA ILE A 87 -3.59 -1.92 2.11
C ILE A 87 -4.46 -1.43 0.96
N CYS A 88 -3.84 -0.88 -0.07
CA CYS A 88 -4.45 -0.71 -1.38
C CYS A 88 -3.41 -0.94 -2.47
N SER A 89 -3.89 -1.15 -3.70
CA SER A 89 -3.03 -1.24 -4.88
C SER A 89 -3.25 -0.01 -5.76
N PHE A 90 -2.18 0.47 -6.40
CA PHE A 90 -2.29 1.38 -7.54
C PHE A 90 -1.96 0.59 -8.80
N ALA A 91 -2.95 0.42 -9.68
CA ALA A 91 -2.79 -0.41 -10.88
C ALA A 91 -2.72 0.45 -12.13
N TYR A 92 -1.76 0.15 -13.01
CA TYR A 92 -1.63 0.81 -14.30
C TYR A 92 -1.10 -0.15 -15.37
N ASN A 93 -1.32 0.20 -16.64
CA ASN A 93 -0.72 -0.49 -17.77
C ASN A 93 0.35 0.41 -18.40
N THR A 94 1.50 -0.15 -18.75
CA THR A 94 2.63 0.59 -19.35
C THR A 94 2.29 1.26 -20.67
N ASN A 95 1.28 0.77 -21.38
CA ASN A 95 0.85 1.31 -22.67
C ASN A 95 -0.33 2.29 -22.59
N GLU A 96 -1.00 2.38 -21.43
CA GLU A 96 -2.14 3.26 -21.20
C GLU A 96 -2.10 3.72 -19.75
N TYR A 97 -1.89 5.01 -19.53
CA TYR A 97 -1.81 5.62 -18.18
C TYR A 97 -3.14 5.62 -17.40
N SER A 98 -4.21 5.07 -17.97
CA SER A 98 -5.47 4.93 -17.28
C SER A 98 -6.07 3.54 -17.50
N LEU A 99 -6.00 2.71 -16.47
CA LEU A 99 -6.87 1.56 -16.36
C LEU A 99 -8.26 2.05 -15.99
N THR A 100 -9.24 1.72 -16.80
CA THR A 100 -10.64 1.91 -16.43
C THR A 100 -11.11 0.71 -15.61
N ARG A 101 -12.17 0.87 -14.82
CA ARG A 101 -12.77 -0.25 -14.08
C ARG A 101 -13.22 -1.40 -14.98
N VAL A 102 -13.50 -1.12 -16.23
CA VAL A 102 -13.84 -2.13 -17.26
C VAL A 102 -12.67 -3.08 -17.51
N ASN A 103 -11.43 -2.61 -17.38
CA ASN A 103 -10.21 -3.41 -17.58
C ASN A 103 -9.67 -4.04 -16.29
N MET A 104 -10.43 -4.02 -15.20
CA MET A 104 -10.02 -4.58 -13.92
C MET A 104 -9.69 -6.09 -14.00
N HIS A 105 -10.32 -6.83 -14.91
CA HIS A 105 -10.01 -8.25 -15.12
C HIS A 105 -8.58 -8.47 -15.64
N ILE A 106 -8.08 -7.55 -16.48
CA ILE A 106 -6.69 -7.59 -16.99
C ILE A 106 -5.72 -7.37 -15.83
N PHE A 107 -6.00 -6.36 -14.99
CA PHE A 107 -5.23 -6.10 -13.79
C PHE A 107 -5.18 -7.31 -12.86
N LYS A 108 -6.31 -7.97 -12.63
CA LYS A 108 -6.38 -9.15 -11.77
C LYS A 108 -5.51 -10.31 -12.26
N SER A 109 -5.18 -10.36 -13.56
CA SER A 109 -4.27 -11.37 -14.11
C SER A 109 -2.79 -11.16 -13.72
N PHE A 110 -2.42 -9.99 -13.21
CA PHE A 110 -1.05 -9.67 -12.79
C PHE A 110 -0.76 -10.09 -11.35
N LEU A 111 -1.81 -10.35 -10.56
CA LEU A 111 -1.71 -10.70 -9.15
C LEU A 111 -2.41 -12.02 -8.83
N PRO A 112 -1.90 -12.78 -7.84
CA PRO A 112 -2.64 -13.87 -7.25
C PRO A 112 -4.01 -13.44 -6.72
N GLU A 113 -5.01 -14.30 -6.86
CA GLU A 113 -6.41 -13.99 -6.54
C GLU A 113 -6.61 -13.53 -5.09
N TYR A 114 -5.87 -14.09 -4.14
CA TYR A 114 -5.96 -13.73 -2.72
C TYR A 114 -5.57 -12.26 -2.42
N LEU A 115 -4.87 -11.60 -3.35
CA LEU A 115 -4.50 -10.18 -3.24
C LEU A 115 -5.58 -9.24 -3.77
N HIS A 116 -6.65 -9.75 -4.40
CA HIS A 116 -7.71 -8.94 -4.99
C HIS A 116 -8.70 -8.35 -3.97
N LYS A 117 -8.58 -8.72 -2.71
CA LYS A 117 -9.52 -8.30 -1.66
C LYS A 117 -9.43 -6.82 -1.25
N TRP A 118 -8.30 -6.15 -1.55
CA TRP A 118 -8.08 -4.76 -1.16
C TRP A 118 -8.53 -3.74 -2.21
N PRO A 119 -8.72 -2.46 -1.84
CA PRO A 119 -9.04 -1.39 -2.79
C PRO A 119 -8.00 -1.26 -3.89
N VAL A 120 -8.44 -0.93 -5.11
CA VAL A 120 -7.57 -0.72 -6.26
C VAL A 120 -7.78 0.68 -6.82
N LEU A 121 -6.73 1.49 -6.80
CA LEU A 121 -6.64 2.82 -7.37
C LEU A 121 -6.21 2.70 -8.82
N LEU A 122 -6.88 3.41 -9.73
CA LEU A 122 -6.64 3.31 -11.17
C LEU A 122 -6.16 4.63 -11.82
N ASN A 123 -6.31 5.74 -11.11
CA ASN A 123 -6.05 7.07 -11.64
C ASN A 123 -5.71 8.06 -10.51
N GLU A 124 -5.40 9.30 -10.89
CA GLU A 124 -5.07 10.36 -9.93
C GLU A 124 -6.19 10.69 -8.94
N LYS A 125 -7.44 10.65 -9.39
CA LYS A 125 -8.61 10.90 -8.54
C LYS A 125 -8.72 9.85 -7.44
N ASP A 126 -8.43 8.60 -7.75
CA ASP A 126 -8.43 7.52 -6.77
C ASP A 126 -7.31 7.71 -5.73
N VAL A 127 -6.15 8.25 -6.13
CA VAL A 127 -5.08 8.63 -5.17
C VAL A 127 -5.53 9.77 -4.26
N GLU A 128 -6.30 10.74 -4.76
CA GLU A 128 -6.89 11.80 -3.93
C GLU A 128 -7.91 11.24 -2.93
N ASN A 129 -8.73 10.27 -3.35
CA ASN A 129 -9.64 9.55 -2.46
C ASN A 129 -8.88 8.78 -1.36
N PHE A 130 -7.76 8.13 -1.71
CA PHE A 130 -6.87 7.51 -0.73
C PHE A 130 -6.34 8.55 0.28
N ILE A 131 -5.84 9.69 -0.20
CA ILE A 131 -5.31 10.76 0.66
C ILE A 131 -6.39 11.29 1.60
N PHE A 132 -7.60 11.48 1.10
CA PHE A 132 -8.74 11.89 1.92
C PHE A 132 -9.02 10.85 3.02
N GLN A 133 -9.16 9.58 2.65
CA GLN A 133 -9.43 8.51 3.61
C GLN A 133 -8.28 8.31 4.61
N TYR A 134 -7.03 8.44 4.18
CA TYR A 134 -5.86 8.45 5.07
C TYR A 134 -5.96 9.55 6.14
N LYS A 135 -6.33 10.77 5.75
CA LYS A 135 -6.48 11.89 6.69
C LYS A 135 -7.60 11.63 7.72
N GLN A 136 -8.69 10.99 7.31
CA GLN A 136 -9.77 10.59 8.23
C GLN A 136 -9.29 9.48 9.19
N ASP A 137 -8.65 8.44 8.67
CA ASP A 137 -8.11 7.34 9.47
C ASP A 137 -7.09 7.84 10.50
N ASN A 138 -6.21 8.76 10.11
CA ASN A 138 -5.21 9.36 11.00
C ASN A 138 -5.85 10.13 12.16
N ARG A 139 -6.92 10.86 11.92
CA ARG A 139 -7.67 11.57 12.98
C ARG A 139 -8.28 10.58 13.98
N ASN A 140 -8.87 9.50 13.50
CA ASN A 140 -9.50 8.48 14.34
C ASN A 140 -8.46 7.71 15.17
N ASN A 141 -7.31 7.38 14.60
CA ASN A 141 -6.24 6.65 15.31
C ASN A 141 -5.55 7.49 16.39
N VAL A 142 -5.35 8.78 16.18
CA VAL A 142 -4.82 9.69 17.22
C VAL A 142 -5.75 9.71 18.44
N LEU A 143 -7.06 9.63 18.22
CA LEU A 143 -8.03 9.53 19.34
C LEU A 143 -7.96 8.17 20.04
N LEU A 144 -7.75 7.07 19.29
CA LEU A 144 -7.67 5.71 19.85
C LEU A 144 -6.35 5.48 20.62
N ASP A 145 -5.23 5.99 20.14
CA ASP A 145 -3.92 5.90 20.82
C ASP A 145 -3.93 6.67 22.16
N SER A 146 -4.78 7.70 22.29
CA SER A 146 -4.96 8.43 23.54
C SER A 146 -5.81 7.67 24.58
N ILE A 147 -6.61 6.69 24.14
CA ILE A 147 -7.61 6.00 25.00
C ILE A 147 -7.14 4.60 25.45
N ASN A 148 -6.27 3.89 24.70
CA ASN A 148 -5.98 2.48 24.94
C ASN A 148 -4.49 2.13 24.99
N ARG A 149 -4.03 1.72 26.17
CA ARG A 149 -2.71 1.12 26.41
C ARG A 149 -2.75 -0.41 26.59
N ASP A 150 -3.88 -1.07 26.32
CA ASP A 150 -4.05 -2.52 26.52
C ASP A 150 -3.73 -3.31 25.26
N SER A 151 -2.71 -4.20 25.30
CA SER A 151 -2.12 -4.86 24.14
C SER A 151 -3.05 -5.80 23.37
N ASN A 152 -3.99 -6.48 24.05
CA ASN A 152 -4.93 -7.42 23.40
C ASN A 152 -6.07 -6.71 22.68
N LEU A 153 -6.52 -5.58 23.21
CA LEU A 153 -7.54 -4.74 22.60
C LEU A 153 -6.99 -4.02 21.35
N PHE A 154 -5.71 -3.65 21.38
CA PHE A 154 -5.02 -2.97 20.29
C PHE A 154 -5.02 -3.78 18.98
N GLY A 155 -4.75 -5.09 19.03
CA GLY A 155 -4.79 -5.96 17.85
C GLY A 155 -6.18 -6.02 17.18
N THR A 156 -7.25 -6.09 17.97
CA THR A 156 -8.64 -6.10 17.47
C THR A 156 -9.05 -4.75 16.89
N LEU A 157 -8.65 -3.65 17.54
CA LEU A 157 -8.94 -2.29 17.08
C LEU A 157 -8.19 -1.96 15.78
N THR A 158 -6.94 -2.40 15.63
CA THR A 158 -6.17 -2.19 14.40
C THR A 158 -6.78 -2.94 13.22
N LYS A 159 -7.27 -4.18 13.43
CA LYS A 159 -7.97 -4.94 12.40
C LYS A 159 -9.27 -4.25 11.99
N LYS A 160 -10.10 -3.85 12.96
CA LYS A 160 -11.36 -3.13 12.69
C LYS A 160 -11.10 -1.83 11.91
N GLY A 161 -10.09 -1.06 12.32
CA GLY A 161 -9.70 0.17 11.62
C GLY A 161 -9.20 -0.08 10.20
N ALA A 162 -8.47 -1.17 9.95
CA ALA A 162 -8.06 -1.55 8.60
C ALA A 162 -9.26 -1.95 7.74
N ASP A 163 -10.20 -2.72 8.27
CA ASP A 163 -11.42 -3.14 7.56
C ASP A 163 -12.32 -1.92 7.23
N GLU A 164 -12.47 -0.99 8.18
CA GLU A 164 -13.20 0.28 7.96
C GLU A 164 -12.54 1.13 6.87
N PHE A 165 -11.23 1.29 6.93
CA PHE A 165 -10.47 2.00 5.90
C PHE A 165 -10.69 1.38 4.51
N HIS A 166 -10.56 0.06 4.40
CA HIS A 166 -10.74 -0.66 3.13
C HIS A 166 -12.16 -0.48 2.57
N ASN A 167 -13.19 -0.60 3.43
CA ASN A 167 -14.58 -0.48 3.02
C ASN A 167 -14.91 0.96 2.59
N ASN A 168 -14.47 1.95 3.36
CA ASN A 168 -14.69 3.36 3.05
C ASN A 168 -13.99 3.75 1.75
N LEU A 169 -12.73 3.34 1.57
CA LEU A 169 -12.00 3.61 0.33
C LEU A 169 -12.66 2.95 -0.87
N LYS A 170 -13.09 1.68 -0.77
CA LYS A 170 -13.82 0.99 -1.84
C LYS A 170 -15.12 1.69 -2.22
N ALA A 171 -15.82 2.27 -1.26
CA ALA A 171 -17.06 3.00 -1.51
C ALA A 171 -16.85 4.33 -2.27
N MET A 172 -15.64 4.87 -2.23
CA MET A 172 -15.26 6.12 -2.93
C MET A 172 -14.71 5.86 -4.34
N LEU A 173 -14.32 4.63 -4.64
CA LEU A 173 -13.76 4.19 -5.92
C LEU A 173 -14.85 3.68 -6.86
#